data_f0a591ded74317faf4cc66d2ae4eaafe
#
_entry.id   f0a591ded74317faf4cc66d2ae4eaafe
#
_cell.length_a   1.000
_cell.length_b   1.000
_cell.length_c   1.000
_cell.angle_alpha   90.00
_cell.angle_beta   90.00
_cell.angle_gamma   90.00
#
_symmetry.space_group_name_H-M   'P 1'
#
loop_
_entity.id
_entity.type
_entity.pdbx_description
1 polymer ?
#
loop_
_entity_poly.entity_id
_entity_poly.type
_entity_poly.pdbx_seq_one_letter_code
_entity_poly.pdbx_strand_id
1 'polypeptide(L)'
;MLSNDQIKIYNKLGIPLDYGEKNNLVFYNDAIDLVDVGPNIIGNRQKLSRKAALHWFKLNEAAENDQISLMIVSGFRSFDYQVNLILRKLERGIAIEDILKVNAPPGFSQHHTGTAVDVATKGQAPLIEEFENTTAFEWLKNNADNYNFHMPYERNNIYGFVYEPWHWIFQ
;
A
#
# COMPACT_ATOMS: atom_id res chain seq x y z
N MET A 1 -4.51 0.35 20.15
CA MET A 1 -5.88 -0.06 20.58
C MET A 1 -6.87 0.87 19.90
N LEU A 2 -7.96 0.32 19.33
CA LEU A 2 -8.98 1.11 18.64
C LEU A 2 -9.71 2.04 19.62
N SER A 3 -9.99 3.29 19.21
CA SER A 3 -10.83 4.22 19.94
C SER A 3 -12.31 3.80 19.86
N ASN A 4 -13.17 4.37 20.74
CA ASN A 4 -14.59 4.08 20.71
C ASN A 4 -15.25 4.39 19.35
N ASP A 5 -14.81 5.44 18.66
CA ASP A 5 -15.36 5.78 17.35
C ASP A 5 -14.86 4.83 16.26
N GLN A 6 -13.62 4.40 16.34
CA GLN A 6 -13.08 3.37 15.45
C GLN A 6 -13.78 2.01 15.63
N ILE A 7 -14.13 1.65 16.89
CA ILE A 7 -14.94 0.45 17.18
C ILE A 7 -16.31 0.51 16.49
N LYS A 8 -16.99 1.67 16.54
CA LYS A 8 -18.28 1.86 15.83
C LYS A 8 -18.12 1.68 14.32
N ILE A 9 -17.02 2.20 13.74
CA ILE A 9 -16.72 2.05 12.32
C ILE A 9 -16.49 0.57 11.97
N TYR A 10 -15.71 -0.14 12.77
CA TYR A 10 -15.44 -1.57 12.57
C TYR A 10 -16.72 -2.39 12.59
N ASN A 11 -17.61 -2.14 13.58
CA ASN A 11 -18.91 -2.80 13.66
C ASN A 11 -19.78 -2.51 12.41
N LYS A 12 -19.76 -1.26 11.92
CA LYS A 12 -20.48 -0.88 10.69
C LYS A 12 -19.94 -1.57 9.45
N LEU A 13 -18.62 -1.77 9.36
CA LEU A 13 -17.96 -2.43 8.25
C LEU A 13 -18.02 -3.98 8.33
N GLY A 14 -18.47 -4.53 9.47
CA GLY A 14 -18.44 -5.98 9.72
C GLY A 14 -17.03 -6.53 9.96
N ILE A 15 -16.08 -5.70 10.38
CA ILE A 15 -14.70 -6.10 10.66
C ILE A 15 -14.58 -6.60 12.10
N PRO A 16 -14.06 -7.83 12.36
CA PRO A 16 -13.80 -8.31 13.71
C PRO A 16 -12.82 -7.40 14.46
N LEU A 17 -13.11 -7.08 15.72
CA LEU A 17 -12.28 -6.16 16.53
C LEU A 17 -10.88 -6.74 16.82
N ASP A 18 -10.75 -8.05 16.81
CA ASP A 18 -9.52 -8.80 17.04
C ASP A 18 -8.78 -9.17 15.73
N TYR A 19 -9.25 -8.64 14.58
CA TYR A 19 -8.68 -8.98 13.27
C TYR A 19 -7.17 -8.68 13.17
N GLY A 20 -6.75 -7.53 13.71
CA GLY A 20 -5.34 -7.14 13.71
C GLY A 20 -4.46 -8.13 14.50
N GLU A 21 -4.89 -8.52 15.69
CA GLU A 21 -4.18 -9.47 16.54
C GLU A 21 -4.10 -10.87 15.89
N LYS A 22 -5.23 -11.37 15.37
CA LYS A 22 -5.30 -12.68 14.71
C LYS A 22 -4.42 -12.79 13.47
N ASN A 23 -4.16 -11.68 12.80
CA ASN A 23 -3.38 -11.63 11.56
C ASN A 23 -2.00 -10.97 11.73
N ASN A 24 -1.50 -10.84 12.96
CA ASN A 24 -0.19 -10.26 13.26
C ASN A 24 0.01 -8.84 12.69
N LEU A 25 -1.07 -8.06 12.57
CA LEU A 25 -1.01 -6.71 12.03
C LEU A 25 -0.65 -5.69 13.10
N VAL A 26 0.18 -4.72 12.74
CA VAL A 26 0.53 -3.58 13.58
C VAL A 26 -0.46 -2.44 13.32
N PHE A 27 -0.92 -1.80 14.39
CA PHE A 27 -1.77 -0.61 14.29
C PHE A 27 -0.93 0.63 13.99
N TYR A 28 -1.32 1.36 12.96
CA TYR A 28 -0.68 2.60 12.51
C TYR A 28 -1.61 3.79 12.66
N ASN A 29 -1.06 4.89 13.16
CA ASN A 29 -1.71 6.20 13.03
C ASN A 29 -1.38 6.83 11.69
N ASP A 30 -2.23 7.75 11.25
CA ASP A 30 -1.97 8.51 10.02
C ASP A 30 -0.73 9.37 10.17
N ALA A 31 0.15 9.33 9.17
CA ALA A 31 1.32 10.18 9.09
C ALA A 31 0.92 11.66 8.93
N ILE A 32 1.63 12.54 9.61
CA ILE A 32 1.38 13.99 9.61
C ILE A 32 2.42 14.78 8.80
N ASP A 33 3.66 14.29 8.70
CA ASP A 33 4.73 14.94 7.91
C ASP A 33 4.80 14.32 6.51
N LEU A 34 3.90 14.79 5.64
CA LEU A 34 3.73 14.28 4.29
C LEU A 34 4.27 15.25 3.25
N VAL A 35 5.00 14.72 2.26
CA VAL A 35 5.54 15.43 1.11
C VAL A 35 4.87 14.92 -0.16
N ASP A 36 4.55 15.85 -1.07
CA ASP A 36 4.02 15.54 -2.39
C ASP A 36 5.11 14.86 -3.25
N VAL A 37 4.76 13.72 -3.85
CA VAL A 37 5.66 12.94 -4.72
C VAL A 37 5.21 12.89 -6.17
N GLY A 38 4.29 13.76 -6.55
CA GLY A 38 3.78 13.83 -7.92
C GLY A 38 2.46 13.12 -8.13
N PRO A 39 1.95 13.11 -9.36
CA PRO A 39 0.70 12.46 -9.71
C PRO A 39 0.87 10.95 -9.82
N ASN A 40 -0.19 10.22 -9.51
CA ASN A 40 -0.28 8.81 -9.83
C ASN A 40 -0.68 8.58 -11.31
N ILE A 41 -0.82 7.30 -11.68
CA ILE A 41 -1.16 6.87 -13.05
C ILE A 41 -2.45 7.46 -13.64
N ILE A 42 -3.33 8.04 -12.79
CA ILE A 42 -4.59 8.69 -13.20
C ILE A 42 -4.60 10.19 -12.90
N GLY A 43 -3.43 10.77 -12.57
CA GLY A 43 -3.27 12.23 -12.38
C GLY A 43 -3.52 12.74 -10.96
N ASN A 44 -3.89 11.90 -9.99
CA ASN A 44 -4.12 12.34 -8.60
C ASN A 44 -2.79 12.47 -7.84
N ARG A 45 -2.58 13.63 -7.19
CA ARG A 45 -1.39 13.89 -6.38
C ARG A 45 -1.25 12.87 -5.26
N GLN A 46 -0.06 12.33 -5.11
CA GLN A 46 0.29 11.36 -4.08
C GLN A 46 1.25 11.98 -3.06
N LYS A 47 1.22 11.44 -1.85
CA LYS A 47 2.08 11.90 -0.77
C LYS A 47 2.77 10.71 -0.11
N LEU A 48 3.98 10.96 0.41
CA LEU A 48 4.72 10.03 1.27
C LEU A 48 5.26 10.79 2.48
N SER A 49 5.66 10.06 3.52
CA SER A 49 6.45 10.65 4.61
C SER A 49 7.74 11.24 4.04
N ARG A 50 8.27 12.29 4.68
CA ARG A 50 9.46 13.01 4.18
C ARG A 50 10.65 12.10 3.85
N LYS A 51 10.94 11.14 4.73
CA LYS A 51 12.04 10.20 4.49
C LYS A 51 11.75 9.27 3.31
N ALA A 52 10.57 8.65 3.29
CA ALA A 52 10.17 7.78 2.19
C ALA A 52 10.14 8.52 0.85
N ALA A 53 9.66 9.76 0.81
CA ALA A 53 9.65 10.59 -0.40
C ALA A 53 11.07 10.82 -0.94
N LEU A 54 12.04 11.15 -0.07
CA LEU A 54 13.43 11.33 -0.48
C LEU A 54 14.00 10.06 -1.12
N HIS A 55 13.76 8.90 -0.52
CA HIS A 55 14.26 7.63 -1.02
C HIS A 55 13.50 7.17 -2.26
N TRP A 56 12.20 7.47 -2.34
CA TRP A 56 11.39 7.23 -3.54
C TRP A 56 11.92 8.00 -4.77
N PHE A 57 12.27 9.27 -4.60
CA PHE A 57 12.85 10.06 -5.69
C PHE A 57 14.19 9.48 -6.17
N LYS A 58 15.06 9.06 -5.24
CA LYS A 58 16.34 8.43 -5.59
C LYS A 58 16.16 7.09 -6.30
N LEU A 59 15.22 6.27 -5.81
CA LEU A 59 14.87 4.98 -6.43
C LEU A 59 14.37 5.20 -7.86
N ASN A 60 13.47 6.17 -8.04
CA ASN A 60 12.87 6.46 -9.34
C ASN A 60 13.90 7.03 -10.34
N GLU A 61 14.76 7.95 -9.89
CA GLU A 61 15.88 8.46 -10.69
C GLU A 61 16.84 7.34 -11.14
N ALA A 62 17.18 6.41 -10.25
CA ALA A 62 18.02 5.28 -10.60
C ALA A 62 17.33 4.33 -11.61
N ALA A 63 16.04 4.07 -11.43
CA ALA A 63 15.27 3.28 -12.39
C ALA A 63 15.22 3.95 -13.77
N GLU A 64 14.99 5.27 -13.82
CA GLU A 64 15.00 6.04 -15.07
C GLU A 64 16.36 5.99 -15.78
N ASN A 65 17.47 6.07 -15.04
CA ASN A 65 18.81 5.93 -15.60
C ASN A 65 19.04 4.55 -16.22
N ASP A 66 18.41 3.51 -15.69
CA ASP A 66 18.41 2.15 -16.23
C ASP A 66 17.30 1.91 -17.26
N GLN A 67 16.61 2.97 -17.71
CA GLN A 67 15.47 2.94 -18.66
C GLN A 67 14.27 2.13 -18.15
N ILE A 68 14.11 2.01 -16.85
CA ILE A 68 12.96 1.39 -16.19
C ILE A 68 11.96 2.47 -15.79
N SER A 69 10.69 2.30 -16.22
CA SER A 69 9.61 3.20 -15.85
C SER A 69 8.91 2.70 -14.59
N LEU A 70 9.06 3.41 -13.49
CA LEU A 70 8.28 3.20 -12.27
C LEU A 70 7.23 4.30 -12.14
N MET A 71 5.98 3.93 -11.93
CA MET A 71 4.86 4.84 -11.75
C MET A 71 4.19 4.56 -10.41
N ILE A 72 3.87 5.61 -9.66
CA ILE A 72 3.13 5.46 -8.42
C ILE A 72 1.63 5.23 -8.71
N VAL A 73 1.05 4.24 -8.08
CA VAL A 73 -0.40 3.98 -8.09
C VAL A 73 -1.04 4.57 -6.86
N SER A 74 -0.46 4.30 -5.68
CA SER A 74 -0.95 4.76 -4.38
C SER A 74 0.22 4.98 -3.42
N GLY A 75 0.21 6.11 -2.73
CA GLY A 75 1.09 6.43 -1.61
C GLY A 75 0.32 6.44 -0.30
N PHE A 76 0.42 7.52 0.48
CA PHE A 76 -0.31 7.70 1.73
C PHE A 76 -1.82 7.57 1.55
N ARG A 77 -2.44 6.80 2.44
CA ARG A 77 -3.89 6.68 2.60
C ARG A 77 -4.24 6.88 4.06
N SER A 78 -5.13 7.84 4.36
CA SER A 78 -5.61 8.06 5.73
C SER A 78 -6.51 6.92 6.21
N PHE A 79 -6.74 6.84 7.53
CA PHE A 79 -7.74 5.96 8.13
C PHE A 79 -9.09 6.11 7.45
N ASP A 80 -9.58 7.34 7.28
CA ASP A 80 -10.87 7.63 6.66
C ASP A 80 -10.91 7.25 5.17
N TYR A 81 -9.79 7.44 4.45
CA TYR A 81 -9.69 6.96 3.07
C TYR A 81 -9.88 5.44 3.00
N GLN A 82 -9.24 4.69 3.91
CA GLN A 82 -9.33 3.24 3.96
C GLN A 82 -10.75 2.77 4.33
N VAL A 83 -11.43 3.47 5.25
CA VAL A 83 -12.86 3.25 5.56
C VAL A 83 -13.70 3.36 4.29
N ASN A 84 -13.54 4.47 3.55
CA ASN A 84 -14.30 4.72 2.32
C ASN A 84 -13.95 3.72 1.19
N LEU A 85 -12.71 3.25 1.12
CA LEU A 85 -12.29 2.22 0.18
C LEU A 85 -13.06 0.91 0.42
N ILE A 86 -13.15 0.47 1.67
CA ILE A 86 -13.87 -0.75 2.06
C ILE A 86 -15.38 -0.56 1.86
N LEU A 87 -15.95 0.57 2.27
CA LEU A 87 -17.37 0.86 2.08
C LEU A 87 -17.77 0.73 0.60
N ARG A 88 -17.03 1.35 -0.32
CA ARG A 88 -17.31 1.24 -1.76
C ARG A 88 -17.27 -0.20 -2.29
N LYS A 89 -16.43 -1.05 -1.71
CA LYS A 89 -16.39 -2.47 -2.09
C LYS A 89 -17.58 -3.24 -1.53
N LEU A 90 -17.97 -2.97 -0.28
CA LEU A 90 -19.19 -3.53 0.33
C LEU A 90 -20.46 -3.13 -0.44
N GLU A 91 -20.58 -1.86 -0.84
CA GLU A 91 -21.68 -1.34 -1.66
C GLU A 91 -21.78 -2.03 -3.04
N ARG A 92 -20.67 -2.55 -3.54
CA ARG A 92 -20.62 -3.37 -4.76
C ARG A 92 -20.92 -4.85 -4.51
N GLY A 93 -21.28 -5.23 -3.28
CA GLY A 93 -21.65 -6.59 -2.91
C GLY A 93 -20.48 -7.54 -2.66
N ILE A 94 -19.26 -7.03 -2.50
CA ILE A 94 -18.10 -7.87 -2.18
C ILE A 94 -18.14 -8.17 -0.68
N ALA A 95 -17.99 -9.43 -0.29
CA ALA A 95 -17.98 -9.85 1.11
C ALA A 95 -16.78 -9.27 1.85
N ILE A 96 -16.97 -8.91 3.14
CA ILE A 96 -15.90 -8.30 3.93
C ILE A 96 -14.65 -9.21 4.03
N GLU A 97 -14.87 -10.50 4.14
CA GLU A 97 -13.79 -11.50 4.21
C GLU A 97 -12.90 -11.50 2.95
N ASP A 98 -13.50 -11.28 1.77
CA ASP A 98 -12.76 -11.20 0.51
C ASP A 98 -12.08 -9.82 0.36
N ILE A 99 -12.71 -8.76 0.85
CA ILE A 99 -12.10 -7.43 0.88
C ILE A 99 -10.83 -7.44 1.74
N LEU A 100 -10.88 -8.09 2.91
CA LEU A 100 -9.78 -8.11 3.87
C LEU A 100 -8.59 -8.97 3.44
N LYS A 101 -8.74 -9.82 2.42
CA LYS A 101 -7.62 -10.54 1.79
C LYS A 101 -6.71 -9.63 0.95
N VAL A 102 -7.27 -8.53 0.43
CA VAL A 102 -6.61 -7.60 -0.50
C VAL A 102 -6.55 -6.17 0.02
N ASN A 103 -7.13 -5.90 1.18
CA ASN A 103 -7.10 -4.56 1.79
C ASN A 103 -6.99 -4.70 3.30
N ALA A 104 -5.93 -4.17 3.88
CA ALA A 104 -5.83 -4.07 5.33
C ALA A 104 -7.00 -3.27 5.92
N PRO A 105 -7.52 -3.65 7.11
CA PRO A 105 -8.51 -2.86 7.81
C PRO A 105 -8.00 -1.43 8.11
N PRO A 106 -8.89 -0.43 8.29
CA PRO A 106 -8.50 0.91 8.70
C PRO A 106 -7.70 0.89 10.01
N GLY A 107 -6.57 1.55 10.05
CA GLY A 107 -5.62 1.51 11.18
C GLY A 107 -4.54 0.43 11.04
N PHE A 108 -4.65 -0.52 10.12
CA PHE A 108 -3.65 -1.58 9.92
C PHE A 108 -2.98 -1.54 8.53
N SER A 109 -3.34 -0.57 7.70
CA SER A 109 -2.69 -0.39 6.41
C SER A 109 -1.33 0.27 6.56
N GLN A 110 -0.30 -0.30 5.97
CA GLN A 110 1.04 0.31 5.91
C GLN A 110 1.03 1.67 5.20
N HIS A 111 0.07 1.93 4.32
CA HIS A 111 -0.11 3.23 3.67
C HIS A 111 -0.43 4.38 4.65
N HIS A 112 -0.95 4.10 5.85
CA HIS A 112 -1.18 5.13 6.88
C HIS A 112 0.12 5.78 7.37
N THR A 113 1.23 5.05 7.31
CA THR A 113 2.55 5.56 7.71
C THR A 113 3.16 6.53 6.69
N GLY A 114 2.62 6.58 5.47
CA GLY A 114 3.24 7.30 4.36
C GLY A 114 4.55 6.68 3.88
N THR A 115 4.87 5.44 4.28
CA THR A 115 6.10 4.75 3.85
C THR A 115 5.84 3.70 2.77
N ALA A 116 4.58 3.33 2.54
CA ALA A 116 4.21 2.36 1.51
C ALA A 116 3.89 3.02 0.18
N VAL A 117 4.31 2.36 -0.91
CA VAL A 117 3.99 2.73 -2.29
C VAL A 117 3.48 1.50 -3.04
N ASP A 118 2.37 1.66 -3.76
CA ASP A 118 1.97 0.73 -4.79
C ASP A 118 2.53 1.22 -6.13
N VAL A 119 3.27 0.35 -6.83
CA VAL A 119 4.03 0.68 -8.04
C VAL A 119 3.42 -0.01 -9.26
N ALA A 120 3.44 0.69 -10.38
CA ALA A 120 3.13 0.14 -11.70
C ALA A 120 4.23 0.47 -12.70
N THR A 121 4.15 -0.11 -13.88
CA THR A 121 5.00 0.23 -15.01
C THR A 121 4.16 0.46 -16.27
N LYS A 122 4.74 1.15 -17.24
CA LYS A 122 4.07 1.47 -18.50
C LYS A 122 3.68 0.18 -19.26
N GLY A 123 2.44 0.15 -19.75
CA GLY A 123 1.94 -0.97 -20.56
C GLY A 123 1.40 -2.16 -19.77
N GLN A 124 1.46 -2.11 -18.43
CA GLN A 124 0.90 -3.15 -17.55
C GLN A 124 -0.26 -2.59 -16.74
N ALA A 125 -1.31 -3.39 -16.53
CA ALA A 125 -2.39 -3.05 -15.62
C ALA A 125 -1.86 -2.93 -14.18
N PRO A 126 -2.32 -1.95 -13.38
CA PRO A 126 -1.87 -1.79 -12.01
C PRO A 126 -2.53 -2.81 -11.07
N LEU A 127 -1.85 -3.10 -9.94
CA LEU A 127 -2.37 -3.89 -8.82
C LEU A 127 -2.80 -5.32 -9.21
N ILE A 128 -2.01 -5.97 -10.07
CA ILE A 128 -2.21 -7.36 -10.49
C ILE A 128 -0.92 -8.17 -10.34
N GLU A 129 -1.04 -9.48 -10.11
CA GLU A 129 0.12 -10.36 -9.89
C GLU A 129 1.07 -10.40 -11.07
N GLU A 130 0.57 -10.23 -12.30
CA GLU A 130 1.37 -10.21 -13.53
C GLU A 130 2.43 -9.10 -13.57
N PHE A 131 2.37 -8.11 -12.64
CA PHE A 131 3.46 -7.15 -12.46
C PHE A 131 4.79 -7.87 -12.18
N GLU A 132 4.77 -9.04 -11.53
CA GLU A 132 5.98 -9.85 -11.30
C GLU A 132 6.71 -10.29 -12.57
N ASN A 133 6.03 -10.30 -13.71
CA ASN A 133 6.61 -10.70 -15.00
C ASN A 133 7.21 -9.52 -15.79
N THR A 134 7.29 -8.33 -15.17
CA THR A 134 7.82 -7.12 -15.81
C THR A 134 9.30 -6.90 -15.49
N THR A 135 10.01 -6.24 -16.41
CA THR A 135 11.39 -5.79 -16.16
C THR A 135 11.47 -4.80 -14.99
N ALA A 136 10.40 -4.04 -14.73
CA ALA A 136 10.32 -3.13 -13.59
C ALA A 136 10.33 -3.88 -12.25
N PHE A 137 9.59 -4.98 -12.14
CA PHE A 137 9.61 -5.80 -10.93
C PHE A 137 10.97 -6.49 -10.73
N GLU A 138 11.56 -7.05 -11.78
CA GLU A 138 12.90 -7.64 -11.71
C GLU A 138 13.93 -6.60 -11.25
N TRP A 139 13.87 -5.39 -11.81
CA TRP A 139 14.73 -4.29 -11.40
C TRP A 139 14.53 -3.92 -9.92
N LEU A 140 13.28 -3.80 -9.47
CA LEU A 140 12.95 -3.50 -8.07
C LEU A 140 13.50 -4.59 -7.13
N LYS A 141 13.34 -5.86 -7.45
CA LYS A 141 13.89 -6.96 -6.65
C LYS A 141 15.41 -6.88 -6.46
N ASN A 142 16.13 -6.39 -7.46
CA ASN A 142 17.58 -6.31 -7.44
C ASN A 142 18.11 -5.00 -6.82
N ASN A 143 17.30 -3.94 -6.79
CA ASN A 143 17.79 -2.59 -6.47
C ASN A 143 17.07 -1.90 -5.32
N ALA A 144 15.81 -2.26 -5.01
CA ALA A 144 14.97 -1.51 -4.05
C ALA A 144 15.58 -1.44 -2.65
N ASP A 145 16.25 -2.50 -2.19
CA ASP A 145 16.92 -2.54 -0.89
C ASP A 145 18.02 -1.48 -0.74
N ASN A 146 18.70 -1.09 -1.83
CA ASN A 146 19.69 -0.01 -1.82
C ASN A 146 19.06 1.36 -1.48
N TYR A 147 17.74 1.46 -1.59
CA TYR A 147 16.95 2.64 -1.28
C TYR A 147 16.04 2.44 -0.08
N ASN A 148 16.27 1.35 0.70
CA ASN A 148 15.49 0.95 1.88
C ASN A 148 14.01 0.65 1.56
N PHE A 149 13.69 0.19 0.36
CA PHE A 149 12.38 -0.34 0.02
C PHE A 149 12.44 -1.86 -0.08
N HIS A 150 11.46 -2.53 0.50
CA HIS A 150 11.30 -3.98 0.39
C HIS A 150 9.83 -4.36 0.20
N MET A 151 9.57 -5.58 -0.25
CA MET A 151 8.25 -6.11 -0.53
C MET A 151 7.77 -7.00 0.64
N PRO A 152 6.83 -6.55 1.50
CA PRO A 152 6.42 -7.30 2.68
C PRO A 152 5.39 -8.39 2.39
N TYR A 153 4.63 -8.28 1.30
CA TYR A 153 3.51 -9.18 0.99
C TYR A 153 3.91 -10.21 -0.07
N GLU A 154 4.94 -10.99 0.26
CA GLU A 154 5.37 -12.14 -0.53
C GLU A 154 4.33 -13.27 -0.51
N ARG A 155 4.52 -14.28 -1.37
CA ARG A 155 3.67 -15.48 -1.34
C ARG A 155 3.79 -16.17 0.03
N ASN A 156 2.64 -16.54 0.61
CA ASN A 156 2.54 -17.14 1.95
C ASN A 156 3.03 -16.22 3.09
N ASN A 157 2.87 -14.90 2.94
CA ASN A 157 3.21 -13.95 4.00
C ASN A 157 2.41 -14.21 5.29
N ILE A 158 2.96 -13.80 6.42
CA ILE A 158 2.39 -14.04 7.76
C ILE A 158 1.15 -13.20 8.07
N TYR A 159 0.81 -12.23 7.23
CA TYR A 159 -0.26 -11.26 7.44
C TYR A 159 -1.62 -11.73 6.88
N GLY A 160 -1.63 -12.82 6.11
CA GLY A 160 -2.84 -13.35 5.50
C GLY A 160 -3.33 -12.58 4.26
N PHE A 161 -2.53 -11.63 3.75
CA PHE A 161 -2.82 -10.95 2.50
C PHE A 161 -2.41 -11.80 1.29
N VAL A 162 -3.06 -11.54 0.16
CA VAL A 162 -2.61 -12.09 -1.12
C VAL A 162 -1.20 -11.60 -1.45
N TYR A 163 -0.56 -12.27 -2.40
CA TYR A 163 0.72 -11.83 -2.95
C TYR A 163 0.55 -10.49 -3.68
N GLU A 164 1.37 -9.49 -3.29
CA GLU A 164 1.28 -8.13 -3.84
C GLU A 164 2.64 -7.65 -4.37
N PRO A 165 3.07 -8.07 -5.58
CA PRO A 165 4.38 -7.70 -6.14
C PRO A 165 4.52 -6.20 -6.40
N TRP A 166 3.42 -5.46 -6.44
CA TRP A 166 3.39 -4.00 -6.60
C TRP A 166 3.61 -3.22 -5.30
N HIS A 167 3.43 -3.86 -4.13
CA HIS A 167 3.45 -3.19 -2.82
C HIS A 167 4.86 -3.19 -2.22
N TRP A 168 5.42 -1.99 -2.04
CA TRP A 168 6.77 -1.78 -1.48
C TRP A 168 6.73 -0.82 -0.30
N ILE A 169 7.49 -1.09 0.75
CA ILE A 169 7.54 -0.27 1.96
C ILE A 169 8.96 0.19 2.26
N PHE A 170 9.09 1.49 2.59
CA PHE A 170 10.33 2.09 3.09
C PHE A 170 10.49 1.80 4.59
N GLN A 171 11.65 1.33 5.00
CA GLN A 171 12.04 1.11 6.41
C GLN A 171 13.39 1.70 6.75
#